data_bd161ea8e60c0e0204d744eb67d304cd
#
_entry.id   bd161ea8e60c0e0204d744eb67d304cd
#
_cell.length_a   1.000
_cell.length_b   1.000
_cell.length_c   1.000
_cell.angle_alpha   90.00
_cell.angle_beta   90.00
_cell.angle_gamma   90.00
#
_symmetry.space_group_name_H-M   'P 1'
#
loop_
_entity.id
_entity.type
_entity.pdbx_description
1 polymer ?
#
loop_
_entity_poly.entity_id
_entity_poly.type
_entity_poly.pdbx_seq_one_letter_code
_entity_poly.pdbx_strand_id
1 'polypeptide(L)'
;MFFLNLSLPEFLAVLGSLSGVVVALYLLDRLRKKHTVATLRFFSVTEKPPVLKHRRKLQQPWSLLLQLISLLLLLLAIAQVRWGSPARAARDHVLILDTSAWMNARNGQARLMDQARAAAQNYVKLLPSSDRVMVVRADVLATPATLFESDRRKIRQAIDQSQPGGAALNIGAALEFAQQAQRIRAQHSGEIVFVGAGRVSADENPTLAIPANLRSISIPSPTEHCGLRKVSVRRSLNDPDVWEVFVAVKNYGDTARSVPLAVQFGGAPIGTQRFNLKPGAEENAAFHFKTRAAGWLEARLFTQDAFPQDDRAVLELPARKILPVMVYSAEPELLRPVFTAISGVQATFAPIAAYDPKISTGIVLFDHFAPPSAPETDTIWMEPPAGKSPIEVRMTMPNVKLKRWLVDHPLGAGLRTKDLEFSSAEIFRTRPDDIPIAESDAGPLIVARPGKHKMVAFGFHPVRSGMKYELTTPLLFANILRWMAPDIFRSWELTAGTVGTVDVELESEADPSSIRVITEDAKPVPFTVQGRMLRFFAGAPGIVRVLTGDRELVYSMTLPQPGDVIWKPGSAKRGLPGRSPSEPASRDIWQWLAIAGALGLLADWILYGRKRSAAPASEASRSVLWRKAS
;
A
#
# COMPACT_ATOMS: atom_id res chain seq x y z
N MET A 1 44.56 -17.47 11.01
CA MET A 1 44.17 -18.88 10.85
C MET A 1 43.06 -19.20 11.83
N PHE A 2 42.01 -19.82 11.40
CA PHE A 2 40.93 -20.33 12.27
C PHE A 2 40.46 -21.70 11.75
N PHE A 3 39.94 -22.50 12.67
CA PHE A 3 39.43 -23.84 12.39
C PHE A 3 37.91 -23.75 12.19
N LEU A 4 37.36 -24.47 11.20
CA LEU A 4 35.92 -24.47 10.93
C LEU A 4 35.19 -25.59 11.68
N ASN A 5 35.79 -26.80 11.75
CA ASN A 5 35.13 -28.01 12.26
C ASN A 5 35.52 -28.40 13.68
N LEU A 6 36.63 -27.89 14.22
CA LEU A 6 37.15 -28.26 15.55
C LEU A 6 37.58 -26.99 16.30
N SER A 7 37.36 -26.94 17.58
CA SER A 7 37.99 -25.92 18.42
C SER A 7 39.48 -26.22 18.63
N LEU A 8 40.29 -25.22 18.93
CA LEU A 8 41.72 -25.40 19.19
C LEU A 8 41.99 -26.44 20.30
N PRO A 9 41.25 -26.45 21.44
CA PRO A 9 41.42 -27.47 22.47
C PRO A 9 41.12 -28.89 21.98
N GLU A 10 40.03 -29.05 21.21
CA GLU A 10 39.65 -30.36 20.63
C GLU A 10 40.68 -30.85 19.63
N PHE A 11 41.20 -29.98 18.77
CA PHE A 11 42.26 -30.29 17.83
C PHE A 11 43.51 -30.76 18.53
N LEU A 12 43.93 -30.07 19.59
CA LEU A 12 45.12 -30.46 20.38
C LEU A 12 44.92 -31.79 21.11
N ALA A 13 43.72 -32.04 21.64
CA ALA A 13 43.39 -33.30 22.32
C ALA A 13 43.44 -34.49 21.33
N VAL A 14 42.84 -34.33 20.13
CA VAL A 14 42.86 -35.37 19.09
C VAL A 14 44.28 -35.59 18.57
N LEU A 15 45.03 -34.52 18.31
CA LEU A 15 46.43 -34.61 17.88
C LEU A 15 47.30 -35.33 18.92
N GLY A 16 47.16 -34.98 20.21
CA GLY A 16 47.90 -35.59 21.29
C GLY A 16 47.60 -37.07 21.46
N SER A 17 46.32 -37.45 21.41
CA SER A 17 45.90 -38.85 21.55
C SER A 17 46.38 -39.72 20.38
N LEU A 18 46.18 -39.26 19.13
CA LEU A 18 46.62 -40.01 17.93
C LEU A 18 48.14 -40.08 17.83
N SER A 19 48.87 -38.99 18.12
CA SER A 19 50.32 -38.97 18.17
C SER A 19 50.85 -39.90 19.25
N GLY A 20 50.20 -39.91 20.42
CA GLY A 20 50.55 -40.84 21.50
C GLY A 20 50.37 -42.31 21.11
N VAL A 21 49.29 -42.64 20.42
CA VAL A 21 49.06 -44.01 19.90
C VAL A 21 50.14 -44.39 18.89
N VAL A 22 50.49 -43.50 17.94
CA VAL A 22 51.54 -43.78 16.92
C VAL A 22 52.88 -44.04 17.60
N VAL A 23 53.28 -43.20 18.58
CA VAL A 23 54.53 -43.39 19.34
C VAL A 23 54.49 -44.67 20.18
N ALA A 24 53.37 -44.98 20.83
CA ALA A 24 53.22 -46.22 21.61
C ALA A 24 53.31 -47.46 20.72
N LEU A 25 52.65 -47.47 19.55
CA LEU A 25 52.74 -48.57 18.58
C LEU A 25 54.16 -48.75 18.08
N TYR A 26 54.88 -47.67 17.85
CA TYR A 26 56.26 -47.69 17.42
C TYR A 26 57.20 -48.24 18.50
N LEU A 27 56.90 -48.02 19.77
CA LEU A 27 57.65 -48.61 20.93
C LEU A 27 57.25 -50.07 21.18
N LEU A 28 55.97 -50.44 20.98
CA LEU A 28 55.45 -51.80 21.20
C LEU A 28 55.95 -52.79 20.13
N ASP A 29 56.14 -52.41 18.88
CA ASP A 29 56.67 -53.27 17.84
C ASP A 29 58.08 -53.78 18.08
N ARG A 30 58.77 -53.12 19.00
CA ARG A 30 60.11 -53.48 19.45
C ARG A 30 60.12 -54.56 20.53
N LEU A 31 59.06 -54.76 21.28
CA LEU A 31 58.99 -55.72 22.40
C LEU A 31 58.67 -57.16 21.91
N ARG A 32 58.27 -57.36 20.67
CA ARG A 32 57.79 -58.64 20.13
C ARG A 32 58.86 -59.53 19.41
N LYS A 33 60.13 -59.12 19.29
CA LYS A 33 61.16 -59.98 18.72
C LYS A 33 61.70 -60.95 19.78
N LYS A 34 60.92 -62.00 20.03
CA LYS A 34 61.44 -63.19 20.72
C LYS A 34 62.07 -64.13 19.66
N HIS A 35 63.36 -64.23 19.60
CA HIS A 35 64.05 -65.28 18.86
C HIS A 35 63.98 -66.58 19.71
N THR A 36 63.21 -67.53 19.23
CA THR A 36 63.28 -68.91 19.76
C THR A 36 64.46 -69.58 19.15
N VAL A 37 65.48 -69.88 19.99
CA VAL A 37 66.66 -70.63 19.62
C VAL A 37 66.49 -72.07 20.13
N ALA A 38 66.58 -73.04 19.21
CA ALA A 38 66.18 -74.44 19.42
C ALA A 38 67.15 -75.31 20.18
N THR A 39 68.31 -74.83 20.62
CA THR A 39 69.26 -75.68 21.39
C THR A 39 70.10 -74.91 22.42
N LEU A 40 69.86 -75.17 23.69
CA LEU A 40 70.59 -74.65 24.83
C LEU A 40 71.89 -75.39 25.14
N ARG A 41 72.43 -76.25 24.27
CA ARG A 41 73.47 -77.22 24.57
C ARG A 41 74.91 -76.71 24.46
N PHE A 42 75.11 -75.43 24.10
CA PHE A 42 76.45 -74.87 23.92
C PHE A 42 76.75 -73.58 24.69
N PHE A 43 76.00 -73.26 25.72
CA PHE A 43 76.34 -72.11 26.54
C PHE A 43 76.97 -72.59 27.86
N SER A 44 78.33 -72.67 27.87
CA SER A 44 79.10 -72.75 29.10
C SER A 44 79.05 -71.40 29.84
N VAL A 45 78.88 -71.47 31.15
CA VAL A 45 78.82 -70.34 32.05
C VAL A 45 80.14 -69.58 31.98
N THR A 46 80.16 -68.41 31.45
CA THR A 46 81.25 -67.45 31.59
C THR A 46 80.71 -66.14 32.09
N GLU A 47 81.40 -65.54 32.97
CA GLU A 47 81.19 -64.38 33.82
C GLU A 47 80.29 -63.25 33.23
N LYS A 48 79.51 -62.62 34.10
CA LYS A 48 78.64 -61.50 33.81
C LYS A 48 79.41 -60.34 33.19
N PRO A 49 79.12 -59.93 31.91
CA PRO A 49 79.68 -58.70 31.40
C PRO A 49 79.00 -57.48 32.06
N PRO A 50 79.70 -56.36 32.17
CA PRO A 50 79.16 -55.15 32.79
C PRO A 50 77.93 -54.65 32.13
N VAL A 51 76.97 -54.18 32.89
CA VAL A 51 75.68 -53.60 32.39
C VAL A 51 76.00 -52.31 31.69
N LEU A 52 76.19 -52.38 30.38
CA LEU A 52 76.20 -51.22 29.51
C LEU A 52 74.80 -50.64 29.45
N LYS A 53 74.61 -49.47 30.05
CA LYS A 53 73.41 -48.63 29.87
C LYS A 53 73.25 -48.32 28.36
N HIS A 54 72.52 -49.18 27.63
CA HIS A 54 72.14 -48.90 26.26
C HIS A 54 71.28 -47.67 26.21
N ARG A 55 71.82 -46.54 25.76
CA ARG A 55 71.05 -45.41 25.32
C ARG A 55 70.10 -45.91 24.18
N ARG A 56 68.80 -45.87 24.47
CA ARG A 56 67.72 -46.24 23.50
C ARG A 56 67.79 -45.32 22.27
N LYS A 57 68.56 -45.67 21.23
CA LYS A 57 68.55 -44.98 19.95
C LYS A 57 67.37 -45.50 19.15
N LEU A 58 66.43 -44.58 18.75
CA LEU A 58 65.34 -44.86 17.83
C LEU A 58 65.91 -45.37 16.50
N GLN A 59 65.55 -46.58 16.08
CA GLN A 59 66.12 -47.20 14.88
C GLN A 59 65.64 -46.67 13.55
N GLN A 60 64.67 -45.76 13.49
CA GLN A 60 64.22 -45.06 12.28
C GLN A 60 63.52 -43.78 12.72
N PRO A 61 64.22 -42.77 13.24
CA PRO A 61 63.59 -41.53 13.74
C PRO A 61 62.90 -40.76 12.62
N TRP A 62 63.36 -40.90 11.41
CA TRP A 62 62.80 -40.21 10.22
C TRP A 62 61.42 -40.74 9.79
N SER A 63 61.16 -42.05 9.90
CA SER A 63 59.84 -42.63 9.61
C SER A 63 58.81 -42.16 10.64
N LEU A 64 59.14 -42.20 11.92
CA LEU A 64 58.24 -41.67 12.95
C LEU A 64 57.93 -40.19 12.75
N LEU A 65 58.95 -39.39 12.42
CA LEU A 65 58.78 -37.96 12.19
C LEU A 65 57.88 -37.71 10.96
N LEU A 66 58.08 -38.47 9.86
CA LEU A 66 57.26 -38.34 8.63
C LEU A 66 55.80 -38.72 8.91
N GLN A 67 55.56 -39.80 9.67
CA GLN A 67 54.19 -40.20 10.09
C GLN A 67 53.50 -39.15 10.96
N LEU A 68 54.20 -38.55 11.92
CA LEU A 68 53.65 -37.51 12.77
C LEU A 68 53.33 -36.21 11.97
N ILE A 69 54.21 -35.83 11.03
CA ILE A 69 53.96 -34.69 10.13
C ILE A 69 52.76 -34.97 9.22
N SER A 70 52.69 -36.15 8.63
CA SER A 70 51.57 -36.53 7.78
C SER A 70 50.25 -36.56 8.56
N LEU A 71 50.23 -37.06 9.78
CA LEU A 71 49.09 -37.06 10.69
C LEU A 71 48.66 -35.64 11.04
N LEU A 72 49.61 -34.76 11.34
CA LEU A 72 49.33 -33.33 11.61
C LEU A 72 48.69 -32.67 10.39
N LEU A 73 49.21 -32.87 9.18
CA LEU A 73 48.66 -32.31 7.96
C LEU A 73 47.24 -32.82 7.68
N LEU A 74 46.97 -34.10 7.88
CA LEU A 74 45.63 -34.67 7.71
C LEU A 74 44.66 -34.16 8.75
N LEU A 75 45.08 -34.00 10.00
CA LEU A 75 44.23 -33.41 11.06
C LEU A 75 43.95 -31.94 10.80
N LEU A 76 44.92 -31.18 10.28
CA LEU A 76 44.70 -29.79 9.85
C LEU A 76 43.73 -29.73 8.67
N ALA A 77 43.76 -30.71 7.75
CA ALA A 77 42.77 -30.80 6.67
C ALA A 77 41.38 -31.13 7.19
N ILE A 78 41.23 -32.05 8.13
CA ILE A 78 39.93 -32.37 8.78
C ILE A 78 39.42 -31.20 9.60
N ALA A 79 40.27 -30.46 10.29
CA ALA A 79 39.90 -29.24 10.99
C ALA A 79 39.53 -28.09 10.08
N GLN A 80 39.68 -28.25 8.74
CA GLN A 80 39.40 -27.24 7.71
C GLN A 80 40.04 -25.88 8.04
N VAL A 81 41.35 -25.87 8.12
CA VAL A 81 42.09 -24.63 8.39
C VAL A 81 41.92 -23.66 7.24
N ARG A 82 41.46 -22.44 7.59
CA ARG A 82 41.34 -21.31 6.69
C ARG A 82 42.37 -20.24 7.02
N TRP A 83 42.95 -19.67 5.98
CA TRP A 83 43.85 -18.55 6.10
C TRP A 83 43.09 -17.26 5.74
N GLY A 84 42.94 -16.32 6.69
CA GLY A 84 42.19 -15.07 6.55
C GLY A 84 41.41 -14.74 7.83
N SER A 85 40.67 -13.64 7.81
CA SER A 85 39.67 -13.31 8.82
C SER A 85 38.44 -14.22 8.69
N PRO A 86 37.77 -14.59 9.82
CA PRO A 86 36.48 -15.26 9.72
C PRO A 86 35.56 -14.41 8.82
N ALA A 87 34.90 -15.04 7.84
CA ALA A 87 33.97 -14.35 6.98
C ALA A 87 32.94 -13.62 7.86
N ARG A 88 32.88 -12.29 7.72
CA ARG A 88 31.91 -11.49 8.44
C ARG A 88 30.53 -12.03 8.12
N ALA A 89 29.72 -12.27 9.14
CA ALA A 89 28.36 -12.74 8.94
C ALA A 89 27.64 -11.79 7.97
N ALA A 90 27.00 -12.35 6.94
CA ALA A 90 26.23 -11.59 5.96
C ALA A 90 25.19 -10.74 6.68
N ARG A 91 25.11 -9.46 6.37
CA ARG A 91 24.16 -8.52 6.97
C ARG A 91 22.99 -8.26 6.05
N ASP A 92 21.84 -8.01 6.64
CA ASP A 92 20.60 -7.75 5.96
C ASP A 92 20.25 -6.25 6.06
N HIS A 93 20.47 -5.54 4.96
CA HIS A 93 20.22 -4.11 4.85
C HIS A 93 18.83 -3.84 4.29
N VAL A 94 18.17 -2.78 4.77
CA VAL A 94 16.92 -2.29 4.16
C VAL A 94 17.22 -0.94 3.52
N LEU A 95 17.05 -0.87 2.20
CA LEU A 95 17.22 0.34 1.40
C LEU A 95 15.85 0.95 1.13
N ILE A 96 15.54 2.04 1.82
CA ILE A 96 14.33 2.84 1.61
C ILE A 96 14.65 3.86 0.52
N LEU A 97 13.99 3.72 -0.62
CA LEU A 97 14.10 4.66 -1.74
C LEU A 97 12.87 5.56 -1.74
N ASP A 98 13.08 6.86 -1.59
CA ASP A 98 12.04 7.88 -1.68
C ASP A 98 11.44 7.87 -3.09
N THR A 99 10.16 7.52 -3.17
CA THR A 99 9.36 7.54 -4.40
C THR A 99 8.19 8.50 -4.29
N SER A 100 8.26 9.48 -3.39
CA SER A 100 7.25 10.53 -3.27
C SER A 100 7.13 11.38 -4.53
N ALA A 101 6.04 12.14 -4.63
CA ALA A 101 5.78 13.03 -5.76
C ALA A 101 6.93 14.01 -6.01
N TRP A 102 7.53 14.55 -4.94
CA TRP A 102 8.64 15.49 -5.02
C TRP A 102 9.87 14.96 -5.75
N MET A 103 10.05 13.62 -5.80
CA MET A 103 11.17 13.02 -6.53
C MET A 103 11.10 13.21 -8.06
N ASN A 104 9.95 13.70 -8.59
CA ASN A 104 9.82 14.17 -9.97
C ASN A 104 10.44 15.56 -10.19
N ALA A 105 10.69 16.32 -9.13
CA ALA A 105 11.28 17.64 -9.23
C ALA A 105 12.66 17.61 -9.91
N ARG A 106 13.02 18.70 -10.54
CA ARG A 106 14.31 18.86 -11.23
C ARG A 106 15.26 19.69 -10.41
N ASN A 107 16.50 19.24 -10.30
CA ASN A 107 17.62 20.03 -9.79
C ASN A 107 18.61 20.22 -10.95
N GLY A 108 18.55 21.38 -11.60
CA GLY A 108 19.23 21.62 -12.87
C GLY A 108 18.61 20.76 -13.99
N GLN A 109 19.43 19.98 -14.68
CA GLN A 109 18.99 19.11 -15.79
C GLN A 109 18.48 17.73 -15.33
N ALA A 110 18.85 17.28 -14.13
CA ALA A 110 18.55 15.95 -13.64
C ALA A 110 17.30 15.95 -12.73
N ARG A 111 16.50 14.88 -12.80
CA ARG A 111 15.43 14.64 -11.84
C ARG A 111 16.02 14.16 -10.51
N LEU A 112 15.38 14.50 -9.41
CA LEU A 112 15.79 14.01 -8.08
C LEU A 112 15.78 12.49 -8.01
N MET A 113 14.79 11.84 -8.64
CA MET A 113 14.71 10.38 -8.71
C MET A 113 15.92 9.74 -9.37
N ASP A 114 16.46 10.33 -10.43
CA ASP A 114 17.62 9.78 -11.12
C ASP A 114 18.88 9.91 -10.24
N GLN A 115 19.01 11.02 -9.51
CA GLN A 115 20.06 11.20 -8.52
C GLN A 115 19.93 10.19 -7.36
N ALA A 116 18.70 9.95 -6.88
CA ALA A 116 18.45 8.98 -5.80
C ALA A 116 18.78 7.56 -6.24
N ARG A 117 18.39 7.15 -7.47
CA ARG A 117 18.77 5.84 -8.03
C ARG A 117 20.28 5.68 -8.12
N ALA A 118 20.99 6.69 -8.62
CA ALA A 118 22.45 6.67 -8.70
C ALA A 118 23.10 6.53 -7.31
N ALA A 119 22.61 7.28 -6.32
CA ALA A 119 23.09 7.21 -4.94
C ALA A 119 22.82 5.85 -4.30
N ALA A 120 21.62 5.30 -4.51
CA ALA A 120 21.22 3.96 -4.05
C ALA A 120 22.09 2.86 -4.67
N GLN A 121 22.34 2.92 -5.98
CA GLN A 121 23.23 1.98 -6.66
C GLN A 121 24.67 2.08 -6.15
N ASN A 122 25.16 3.30 -5.89
CA ASN A 122 26.49 3.50 -5.34
C ASN A 122 26.61 2.93 -3.92
N TYR A 123 25.57 3.09 -3.10
CA TYR A 123 25.51 2.44 -1.79
C TYR A 123 25.62 0.90 -1.93
N VAL A 124 24.81 0.30 -2.80
CA VAL A 124 24.81 -1.15 -3.03
C VAL A 124 26.16 -1.67 -3.55
N LYS A 125 26.88 -0.88 -4.37
CA LYS A 125 28.23 -1.23 -4.85
C LYS A 125 29.30 -1.25 -3.75
N LEU A 126 29.10 -0.47 -2.68
CA LEU A 126 30.05 -0.39 -1.56
C LEU A 126 29.86 -1.50 -0.53
N LEU A 127 28.73 -2.22 -0.58
CA LEU A 127 28.47 -3.33 0.33
C LEU A 127 29.25 -4.59 -0.06
N PRO A 128 29.69 -5.40 0.91
CA PRO A 128 30.23 -6.73 0.67
C PRO A 128 29.29 -7.59 -0.18
N SER A 129 29.85 -8.48 -1.00
CA SER A 129 29.04 -9.37 -1.87
C SER A 129 28.17 -10.36 -1.10
N SER A 130 28.54 -10.67 0.14
CA SER A 130 27.80 -11.54 1.05
C SER A 130 26.54 -10.89 1.61
N ASP A 131 26.49 -9.54 1.70
CA ASP A 131 25.39 -8.81 2.31
C ASP A 131 24.16 -8.83 1.41
N ARG A 132 22.97 -8.95 2.03
CA ARG A 132 21.68 -8.94 1.36
C ARG A 132 21.01 -7.59 1.52
N VAL A 133 20.25 -7.19 0.52
CA VAL A 133 19.55 -5.90 0.51
C VAL A 133 18.09 -6.11 0.13
N MET A 134 17.19 -5.57 0.93
CA MET A 134 15.77 -5.40 0.60
C MET A 134 15.59 -3.97 0.10
N VAL A 135 15.01 -3.79 -1.08
CA VAL A 135 14.63 -2.48 -1.62
C VAL A 135 13.17 -2.21 -1.28
N VAL A 136 12.92 -1.07 -0.64
CA VAL A 136 11.58 -0.61 -0.26
C VAL A 136 11.34 0.74 -0.95
N ARG A 137 10.24 0.85 -1.68
CA ARG A 137 9.74 2.11 -2.23
C ARG A 137 8.91 2.80 -1.16
N ALA A 138 9.17 4.07 -0.93
CA ALA A 138 8.47 4.84 0.08
C ALA A 138 7.85 6.09 -0.53
N ASP A 139 6.53 6.14 -0.52
CA ASP A 139 5.70 7.33 -0.74
C ASP A 139 4.71 7.43 0.43
N VAL A 140 3.40 7.47 0.20
CA VAL A 140 2.40 7.36 1.27
C VAL A 140 2.41 5.97 1.92
N LEU A 141 2.87 4.94 1.20
CA LEU A 141 3.05 3.57 1.67
C LEU A 141 4.51 3.13 1.55
N ALA A 142 4.89 2.18 2.41
CA ALA A 142 6.14 1.46 2.28
C ALA A 142 5.92 0.12 1.54
N THR A 143 6.34 0.07 0.27
CA THR A 143 6.12 -1.10 -0.58
C THR A 143 7.45 -1.81 -0.88
N PRO A 144 7.64 -3.09 -0.48
CA PRO A 144 8.85 -3.82 -0.81
C PRO A 144 8.93 -4.10 -2.32
N ALA A 145 10.01 -3.68 -2.95
CA ALA A 145 10.31 -3.97 -4.35
C ALA A 145 11.07 -5.30 -4.50
N THR A 146 11.83 -5.71 -3.45
CA THR A 146 12.49 -7.02 -3.36
C THR A 146 12.38 -7.56 -1.94
N LEU A 147 12.59 -8.86 -1.79
CA LEU A 147 12.94 -9.44 -0.50
C LEU A 147 14.43 -9.17 -0.20
N PHE A 148 14.99 -9.78 0.88
CA PHE A 148 16.42 -9.73 1.15
C PHE A 148 17.18 -10.54 0.09
N GLU A 149 17.73 -9.84 -0.89
CA GLU A 149 18.43 -10.40 -2.05
C GLU A 149 19.94 -10.17 -1.96
N SER A 150 20.73 -11.17 -2.40
CA SER A 150 22.18 -11.04 -2.61
C SER A 150 22.53 -10.76 -4.07
N ASP A 151 21.64 -11.09 -5.02
CA ASP A 151 21.84 -10.84 -6.45
C ASP A 151 21.80 -9.34 -6.76
N ARG A 152 22.98 -8.78 -7.02
CA ARG A 152 23.15 -7.36 -7.34
C ARG A 152 22.43 -6.91 -8.62
N ARG A 153 22.11 -7.83 -9.53
CA ARG A 153 21.37 -7.52 -10.76
C ARG A 153 19.90 -7.27 -10.42
N LYS A 154 19.27 -8.14 -9.63
CA LYS A 154 17.89 -7.98 -9.18
C LYS A 154 17.71 -6.71 -8.35
N ILE A 155 18.63 -6.44 -7.42
CA ILE A 155 18.61 -5.22 -6.60
C ILE A 155 18.67 -3.98 -7.48
N ARG A 156 19.62 -3.94 -8.45
CA ARG A 156 19.76 -2.83 -9.38
C ARG A 156 18.51 -2.63 -10.23
N GLN A 157 17.96 -3.71 -10.78
CA GLN A 157 16.73 -3.67 -11.55
C GLN A 157 15.57 -3.09 -10.74
N ALA A 158 15.41 -3.48 -9.47
CA ALA A 158 14.36 -2.94 -8.60
C ALA A 158 14.53 -1.45 -8.33
N ILE A 159 15.77 -0.98 -8.15
CA ILE A 159 16.07 0.45 -8.01
C ILE A 159 15.71 1.19 -9.32
N ASP A 160 16.10 0.68 -10.48
CA ASP A 160 15.88 1.32 -11.79
C ASP A 160 14.39 1.38 -12.16
N GLN A 161 13.63 0.34 -11.79
CA GLN A 161 12.17 0.28 -12.01
C GLN A 161 11.35 1.12 -11.03
N SER A 162 11.96 1.66 -9.97
CA SER A 162 11.26 2.51 -9.01
C SER A 162 10.97 3.87 -9.63
N GLN A 163 9.70 4.26 -9.70
CA GLN A 163 9.24 5.54 -10.25
C GLN A 163 8.60 6.38 -9.15
N PRO A 164 8.65 7.73 -9.26
CA PRO A 164 7.93 8.60 -8.34
C PRO A 164 6.42 8.41 -8.46
N GLY A 165 5.74 8.44 -7.32
CA GLY A 165 4.28 8.46 -7.20
C GLY A 165 3.69 9.87 -7.22
N GLY A 166 2.43 9.99 -6.77
CA GLY A 166 1.70 11.26 -6.67
C GLY A 166 1.55 11.79 -5.24
N ALA A 167 1.96 11.04 -4.22
CA ALA A 167 1.75 11.38 -2.81
C ALA A 167 3.02 11.90 -2.14
N ALA A 168 2.87 12.58 -1.00
CA ALA A 168 3.99 12.95 -0.13
C ALA A 168 4.59 11.70 0.54
N LEU A 169 5.83 11.85 1.02
CA LEU A 169 6.52 10.78 1.74
C LEU A 169 5.96 10.61 3.16
N ASN A 170 5.54 9.40 3.48
CA ASN A 170 5.30 8.96 4.86
C ASN A 170 6.55 8.25 5.39
N ILE A 171 7.46 9.04 5.96
CA ILE A 171 8.73 8.50 6.49
C ILE A 171 8.51 7.60 7.71
N GLY A 172 7.45 7.87 8.51
CA GLY A 172 7.07 7.07 9.66
C GLY A 172 6.77 5.63 9.29
N ALA A 173 5.83 5.45 8.39
CA ALA A 173 5.46 4.14 7.87
C ALA A 173 6.65 3.41 7.22
N ALA A 174 7.51 4.14 6.51
CA ALA A 174 8.68 3.56 5.86
C ALA A 174 9.73 3.03 6.86
N LEU A 175 10.01 3.79 7.93
CA LEU A 175 10.95 3.37 8.98
C LEU A 175 10.38 2.23 9.84
N GLU A 176 9.10 2.27 10.18
CA GLU A 176 8.43 1.21 10.91
C GLU A 176 8.44 -0.11 10.12
N PHE A 177 8.08 -0.04 8.84
CA PHE A 177 8.16 -1.20 7.94
C PHE A 177 9.58 -1.78 7.87
N ALA A 178 10.60 -0.92 7.73
CA ALA A 178 11.99 -1.36 7.67
C ALA A 178 12.46 -2.05 8.95
N GLN A 179 12.10 -1.51 10.11
CA GLN A 179 12.40 -2.12 11.41
C GLN A 179 11.69 -3.46 11.57
N GLN A 180 10.41 -3.54 11.20
CA GLN A 180 9.64 -4.77 11.27
C GLN A 180 10.19 -5.84 10.33
N ALA A 181 10.57 -5.47 9.10
CA ALA A 181 11.20 -6.37 8.15
C ALA A 181 12.52 -6.93 8.67
N GLN A 182 13.35 -6.11 9.32
CA GLN A 182 14.58 -6.58 9.97
C GLN A 182 14.30 -7.50 11.17
N ARG A 183 13.31 -7.20 12.00
CA ARG A 183 12.97 -8.06 13.16
C ARG A 183 12.47 -9.44 12.75
N ILE A 184 11.65 -9.52 11.68
CA ILE A 184 10.98 -10.77 11.29
C ILE A 184 11.83 -11.61 10.33
N ARG A 185 12.58 -11.00 9.43
CA ARG A 185 13.17 -11.67 8.26
C ARG A 185 14.70 -11.60 8.17
N ALA A 186 15.35 -10.70 8.92
CA ALA A 186 16.79 -10.58 8.85
C ALA A 186 17.47 -11.66 9.70
N GLN A 187 18.53 -12.27 9.16
CA GLN A 187 19.40 -13.19 9.91
C GLN A 187 20.36 -12.40 10.81
N HIS A 188 20.95 -11.34 10.27
CA HIS A 188 21.82 -10.41 11.01
C HIS A 188 21.48 -9.00 10.54
N SER A 189 20.96 -8.16 11.45
CA SER A 189 20.54 -6.81 11.13
C SER A 189 21.71 -5.96 10.61
N GLY A 190 21.53 -5.44 9.39
CA GLY A 190 22.39 -4.46 8.75
C GLY A 190 21.92 -3.03 9.02
N GLU A 191 22.26 -2.11 8.12
CA GLU A 191 21.80 -0.72 8.20
C GLU A 191 20.40 -0.58 7.55
N ILE A 192 19.58 0.32 8.09
CA ILE A 192 18.42 0.88 7.39
C ILE A 192 18.93 2.13 6.69
N VAL A 193 18.73 2.22 5.38
CA VAL A 193 19.28 3.31 4.56
C VAL A 193 18.15 4.04 3.87
N PHE A 194 18.01 5.31 4.16
CA PHE A 194 17.10 6.19 3.45
C PHE A 194 17.85 6.94 2.35
N VAL A 195 17.31 6.93 1.13
CA VAL A 195 17.85 7.65 -0.02
C VAL A 195 16.74 8.49 -0.65
N GLY A 196 16.82 9.80 -0.56
CA GLY A 196 15.81 10.68 -1.12
C GLY A 196 15.94 12.14 -0.70
N ALA A 197 14.98 12.95 -1.13
CA ALA A 197 14.86 14.35 -0.74
C ALA A 197 14.23 14.52 0.65
N GLY A 198 13.43 13.54 1.09
CA GLY A 198 12.84 13.51 2.43
C GLY A 198 11.81 14.61 2.67
N ARG A 199 10.97 14.95 1.68
CA ARG A 199 9.94 15.95 1.84
C ARG A 199 8.63 15.29 2.31
N VAL A 200 8.15 15.66 3.50
CA VAL A 200 7.00 15.05 4.20
C VAL A 200 5.88 16.05 4.39
N SER A 201 4.66 15.60 4.61
CA SER A 201 3.54 16.46 5.01
C SER A 201 3.76 17.05 6.40
N ALA A 202 3.25 18.26 6.66
CA ALA A 202 3.37 18.91 7.96
C ALA A 202 2.69 18.07 9.07
N ASP A 203 1.58 17.44 8.76
CA ASP A 203 0.80 16.59 9.69
C ASP A 203 1.50 15.26 10.03
N GLU A 204 2.46 14.86 9.20
CA GLU A 204 3.24 13.63 9.38
C GLU A 204 4.65 13.91 9.96
N ASN A 205 4.86 15.02 10.65
CA ASN A 205 6.12 15.30 11.35
C ASN A 205 6.09 14.70 12.77
N PRO A 206 6.21 13.37 12.90
CA PRO A 206 6.14 12.71 14.18
C PRO A 206 7.45 12.86 14.91
N THR A 207 7.41 12.86 16.21
CA THR A 207 8.51 12.49 17.10
C THR A 207 8.89 11.02 16.87
N LEU A 208 9.35 10.71 15.65
CA LEU A 208 9.73 9.36 15.26
C LEU A 208 10.96 8.91 16.03
N ALA A 209 10.87 7.75 16.64
CA ALA A 209 12.05 7.07 17.17
C ALA A 209 12.97 6.68 15.99
N ILE A 210 14.06 7.41 15.82
CA ILE A 210 15.04 7.17 14.77
C ILE A 210 15.80 5.89 15.08
N PRO A 211 15.82 4.87 14.19
CA PRO A 211 16.59 3.64 14.42
C PRO A 211 18.09 3.95 14.58
N ALA A 212 18.73 3.31 15.57
CA ALA A 212 20.16 3.51 15.83
C ALA A 212 21.07 3.11 14.64
N ASN A 213 20.58 2.20 13.78
CA ASN A 213 21.27 1.74 12.58
C ASN A 213 20.83 2.49 11.29
N LEU A 214 20.15 3.64 11.44
CA LEU A 214 19.75 4.46 10.30
C LEU A 214 20.93 5.17 9.67
N ARG A 215 20.98 5.13 8.33
CA ARG A 215 21.84 5.96 7.48
C ARG A 215 20.97 6.78 6.54
N SER A 216 21.25 8.08 6.42
CA SER A 216 20.57 8.98 5.48
C SER A 216 21.51 9.42 4.37
N ILE A 217 21.09 9.21 3.14
CA ILE A 217 21.72 9.72 1.91
C ILE A 217 20.76 10.74 1.32
N SER A 218 20.87 11.98 1.78
CA SER A 218 20.00 13.08 1.35
C SER A 218 20.37 13.51 -0.06
N ILE A 219 19.36 13.65 -0.92
CA ILE A 219 19.48 14.20 -2.26
C ILE A 219 19.20 15.70 -2.18
N PRO A 220 20.13 16.57 -2.58
CA PRO A 220 19.92 18.02 -2.61
C PRO A 220 18.75 18.35 -3.51
N SER A 221 17.76 19.05 -2.97
CA SER A 221 16.54 19.42 -3.69
C SER A 221 16.33 20.93 -3.68
N PRO A 222 15.67 21.50 -4.69
CA PRO A 222 15.25 22.88 -4.68
C PRO A 222 14.37 23.19 -3.47
N THR A 223 14.54 24.37 -2.88
CA THR A 223 13.72 24.86 -1.77
C THR A 223 12.55 25.70 -2.27
N GLU A 224 12.78 26.47 -3.35
CA GLU A 224 11.80 27.39 -3.91
C GLU A 224 10.79 26.67 -4.78
N HIS A 225 9.52 26.71 -4.36
CA HIS A 225 8.42 26.07 -5.07
C HIS A 225 7.09 26.71 -4.70
N CYS A 226 6.21 26.90 -5.71
CA CYS A 226 4.81 27.28 -5.53
C CYS A 226 3.94 26.34 -6.35
N GLY A 227 2.86 25.82 -5.77
CA GLY A 227 2.00 24.88 -6.44
C GLY A 227 0.53 24.99 -6.04
N LEU A 228 -0.32 24.34 -6.79
CA LEU A 228 -1.73 24.13 -6.45
C LEU A 228 -1.81 23.16 -5.26
N ARG A 229 -2.48 23.60 -4.20
CA ARG A 229 -2.70 22.79 -3.01
C ARG A 229 -4.03 22.04 -3.08
N LYS A 230 -5.06 22.72 -3.57
CA LYS A 230 -6.41 22.19 -3.70
C LYS A 230 -7.14 22.91 -4.82
N VAL A 231 -7.90 22.17 -5.62
CA VAL A 231 -8.89 22.71 -6.54
C VAL A 231 -10.19 22.00 -6.26
N SER A 232 -11.22 22.74 -5.86
CA SER A 232 -12.55 22.18 -5.62
C SER A 232 -13.60 23.01 -6.34
N VAL A 233 -14.67 22.33 -6.74
CA VAL A 233 -15.75 22.91 -7.52
C VAL A 233 -17.07 22.36 -7.00
N ARG A 234 -18.01 23.25 -6.75
CA ARG A 234 -19.37 22.86 -6.36
C ARG A 234 -20.40 23.69 -7.08
N ARG A 235 -21.61 23.19 -7.17
CA ARG A 235 -22.73 24.01 -7.64
C ARG A 235 -23.19 24.97 -6.56
N SER A 236 -23.51 26.21 -6.96
CA SER A 236 -24.05 27.20 -6.05
C SER A 236 -25.42 26.76 -5.53
N LEU A 237 -25.64 26.99 -4.24
CA LEU A 237 -26.94 26.70 -3.58
C LEU A 237 -28.05 27.61 -4.10
N ASN A 238 -27.71 28.84 -4.51
CA ASN A 238 -28.69 29.84 -4.97
C ASN A 238 -29.09 29.65 -6.43
N ASP A 239 -28.12 29.29 -7.29
CA ASP A 239 -28.37 29.05 -8.74
C ASP A 239 -27.59 27.79 -9.14
N PRO A 240 -28.29 26.64 -9.31
CA PRO A 240 -27.64 25.36 -9.67
C PRO A 240 -26.98 25.36 -11.06
N ASP A 241 -27.18 26.37 -11.89
CA ASP A 241 -26.47 26.54 -13.14
C ASP A 241 -25.09 27.20 -12.96
N VAL A 242 -24.83 27.78 -11.78
CA VAL A 242 -23.56 28.43 -11.43
C VAL A 242 -22.66 27.44 -10.72
N TRP A 243 -21.44 27.38 -11.17
CA TRP A 243 -20.34 26.67 -10.49
C TRP A 243 -19.49 27.64 -9.71
N GLU A 244 -19.20 27.29 -8.45
CA GLU A 244 -18.26 27.96 -7.57
C GLU A 244 -16.96 27.17 -7.60
N VAL A 245 -15.86 27.80 -8.04
CA VAL A 245 -14.53 27.20 -8.14
C VAL A 245 -13.65 27.78 -7.07
N PHE A 246 -13.04 26.94 -6.26
CA PHE A 246 -12.10 27.32 -5.21
C PHE A 246 -10.72 26.74 -5.56
N VAL A 247 -9.71 27.60 -5.55
CA VAL A 247 -8.33 27.22 -5.81
C VAL A 247 -7.46 27.69 -4.67
N ALA A 248 -6.75 26.77 -4.02
CA ALA A 248 -5.74 27.08 -3.02
C ALA A 248 -4.35 26.96 -3.65
N VAL A 249 -3.52 27.98 -3.45
CA VAL A 249 -2.14 28.05 -3.93
C VAL A 249 -1.21 28.27 -2.75
N LYS A 250 -0.14 27.48 -2.67
CA LYS A 250 0.84 27.54 -1.58
C LYS A 250 2.24 27.85 -2.09
N ASN A 251 2.91 28.75 -1.38
CA ASN A 251 4.35 28.95 -1.51
C ASN A 251 5.07 28.08 -0.50
N TYR A 252 5.82 27.10 -0.97
CA TYR A 252 6.61 26.19 -0.14
C TYR A 252 8.05 26.69 0.08
N GLY A 253 8.41 27.80 -0.57
CA GLY A 253 9.75 28.37 -0.52
C GLY A 253 9.95 29.37 0.61
N ASP A 254 11.21 29.80 0.76
CA ASP A 254 11.66 30.75 1.77
C ASP A 254 11.61 32.21 1.28
N THR A 255 11.25 32.43 0.00
CA THR A 255 11.15 33.76 -0.62
C THR A 255 9.71 34.09 -1.02
N ALA A 256 9.35 35.38 -1.01
CA ALA A 256 8.05 35.82 -1.50
C ALA A 256 7.98 35.70 -3.03
N ARG A 257 6.85 35.19 -3.54
CA ARG A 257 6.66 34.96 -4.98
C ARG A 257 5.34 35.53 -5.49
N SER A 258 5.38 36.06 -6.73
CA SER A 258 4.21 36.53 -7.44
C SER A 258 3.87 35.57 -8.57
N VAL A 259 2.73 34.90 -8.46
CA VAL A 259 2.36 33.80 -9.36
C VAL A 259 0.97 34.04 -9.96
N PRO A 260 0.82 34.06 -11.29
CA PRO A 260 -0.47 34.17 -11.94
C PRO A 260 -1.16 32.79 -12.02
N LEU A 261 -2.46 32.79 -11.73
CA LEU A 261 -3.39 31.66 -11.92
C LEU A 261 -4.37 32.01 -13.05
N ALA A 262 -4.66 31.04 -13.92
CA ALA A 262 -5.76 31.09 -14.88
C ALA A 262 -6.68 29.91 -14.68
N VAL A 263 -8.00 30.16 -14.76
CA VAL A 263 -9.04 29.13 -14.73
C VAL A 263 -9.82 29.18 -16.04
N GLN A 264 -10.03 28.02 -16.67
CA GLN A 264 -10.68 27.86 -17.96
C GLN A 264 -11.71 26.72 -17.91
N PHE A 265 -12.78 26.82 -18.72
CA PHE A 265 -13.72 25.74 -18.92
C PHE A 265 -13.89 25.48 -20.44
N GLY A 266 -13.61 24.23 -20.86
CA GLY A 266 -13.65 23.88 -22.27
C GLY A 266 -12.74 24.74 -23.16
N GLY A 267 -11.64 25.25 -22.60
CA GLY A 267 -10.71 26.17 -23.26
C GLY A 267 -11.13 27.65 -23.21
N ALA A 268 -12.35 27.97 -22.76
CA ALA A 268 -12.79 29.36 -22.59
C ALA A 268 -12.32 29.90 -21.22
N PRO A 269 -11.77 31.12 -21.11
CA PRO A 269 -11.34 31.70 -19.86
C PRO A 269 -12.52 31.99 -18.94
N ILE A 270 -12.43 31.56 -17.68
CA ILE A 270 -13.36 31.95 -16.61
C ILE A 270 -12.80 33.15 -15.87
N GLY A 271 -11.53 33.15 -15.55
CA GLY A 271 -10.89 34.23 -14.84
C GLY A 271 -9.39 34.02 -14.62
N THR A 272 -8.73 35.09 -14.21
CA THR A 272 -7.32 35.09 -13.85
C THR A 272 -7.13 35.84 -12.53
N GLN A 273 -6.19 35.38 -11.71
CA GLN A 273 -5.80 36.05 -10.47
C GLN A 273 -4.28 35.97 -10.30
N ARG A 274 -3.68 37.04 -9.77
CA ARG A 274 -2.27 37.04 -9.42
C ARG A 274 -2.13 36.98 -7.89
N PHE A 275 -1.41 35.98 -7.41
CA PHE A 275 -1.08 35.84 -6.01
C PHE A 275 0.26 36.48 -5.69
N ASN A 276 0.38 37.10 -4.51
CA ASN A 276 1.64 37.63 -3.98
C ASN A 276 1.93 36.92 -2.64
N LEU A 277 2.39 35.68 -2.75
CA LEU A 277 2.55 34.76 -1.62
C LEU A 277 3.82 35.06 -0.82
N LYS A 278 3.67 35.26 0.47
CA LYS A 278 4.78 35.28 1.43
C LYS A 278 5.39 33.89 1.57
N PRO A 279 6.62 33.76 2.12
CA PRO A 279 7.20 32.45 2.44
C PRO A 279 6.26 31.59 3.26
N GLY A 280 6.04 30.34 2.86
CA GLY A 280 5.17 29.38 3.53
C GLY A 280 3.68 29.71 3.51
N ALA A 281 3.26 30.83 2.90
CA ALA A 281 1.87 31.26 2.87
C ALA A 281 1.02 30.45 1.87
N GLU A 282 -0.25 30.27 2.25
CA GLU A 282 -1.30 29.72 1.40
C GLU A 282 -2.40 30.76 1.21
N GLU A 283 -2.81 31.00 -0.03
CA GLU A 283 -3.89 31.91 -0.38
C GLU A 283 -4.91 31.23 -1.28
N ASN A 284 -6.16 31.70 -1.21
CA ASN A 284 -7.27 31.13 -1.93
C ASN A 284 -7.84 32.11 -2.95
N ALA A 285 -8.31 31.57 -4.09
CA ALA A 285 -9.09 32.29 -5.08
C ALA A 285 -10.46 31.63 -5.25
N ALA A 286 -11.47 32.43 -5.53
CA ALA A 286 -12.79 31.96 -5.86
C ALA A 286 -13.24 32.54 -7.21
N PHE A 287 -13.82 31.67 -8.07
CA PHE A 287 -14.38 32.06 -9.36
C PHE A 287 -15.79 31.50 -9.49
N HIS A 288 -16.60 32.21 -10.27
CA HIS A 288 -17.98 31.80 -10.53
C HIS A 288 -18.20 31.81 -12.04
N PHE A 289 -18.85 30.78 -12.56
CA PHE A 289 -19.26 30.76 -13.96
C PHE A 289 -20.54 29.96 -14.13
N LYS A 290 -21.32 30.28 -15.16
CA LYS A 290 -22.60 29.68 -15.38
C LYS A 290 -22.56 28.76 -16.58
N THR A 291 -22.90 27.47 -16.38
CA THR A 291 -23.02 26.49 -17.44
C THR A 291 -23.90 25.31 -17.05
N ARG A 292 -24.63 24.77 -18.04
CA ARG A 292 -25.35 23.48 -17.94
C ARG A 292 -24.63 22.35 -18.64
N ALA A 293 -23.65 22.69 -19.50
CA ALA A 293 -22.92 21.72 -20.29
C ALA A 293 -21.90 20.95 -19.43
N ALA A 294 -21.65 19.70 -19.80
CA ALA A 294 -20.48 18.97 -19.34
C ALA A 294 -19.21 19.50 -20.00
N GLY A 295 -18.07 19.38 -19.32
CA GLY A 295 -16.79 19.80 -19.88
C GLY A 295 -15.67 19.75 -18.88
N TRP A 296 -14.47 20.12 -19.33
CA TRP A 296 -13.27 20.12 -18.52
C TRP A 296 -13.00 21.49 -17.93
N LEU A 297 -12.90 21.57 -16.62
CA LEU A 297 -12.36 22.71 -15.89
C LEU A 297 -10.88 22.51 -15.71
N GLU A 298 -10.07 23.50 -16.09
CA GLU A 298 -8.63 23.51 -15.89
C GLU A 298 -8.24 24.73 -15.04
N ALA A 299 -7.53 24.48 -13.93
CA ALA A 299 -6.81 25.50 -13.18
C ALA A 299 -5.32 25.36 -13.49
N ARG A 300 -4.69 26.45 -13.92
CA ARG A 300 -3.28 26.48 -14.30
C ARG A 300 -2.55 27.62 -13.62
N LEU A 301 -1.50 27.26 -12.90
CA LEU A 301 -0.56 28.17 -12.27
C LEU A 301 0.63 28.37 -13.21
N PHE A 302 1.09 29.61 -13.38
CA PHE A 302 2.25 29.89 -14.22
C PHE A 302 3.48 30.15 -13.34
N THR A 303 4.08 29.06 -12.88
CA THR A 303 5.35 29.06 -12.20
C THR A 303 6.47 28.73 -13.19
N GLN A 304 7.71 28.97 -12.83
CA GLN A 304 8.90 28.52 -13.55
C GLN A 304 9.82 27.84 -12.54
N ASP A 305 9.27 26.88 -11.81
CA ASP A 305 9.99 26.21 -10.76
C ASP A 305 10.34 24.76 -11.09
N ALA A 306 10.83 24.04 -10.09
CA ALA A 306 11.40 22.71 -10.26
C ALA A 306 10.34 21.61 -10.41
N PHE A 307 9.05 21.87 -10.07
CA PHE A 307 8.01 20.83 -9.98
C PHE A 307 6.72 21.25 -10.69
N PRO A 308 6.70 21.25 -12.03
CA PRO A 308 5.55 21.72 -12.81
C PRO A 308 4.33 20.78 -12.78
N GLN A 309 4.38 19.63 -12.10
CA GLN A 309 3.27 18.67 -12.07
C GLN A 309 2.10 19.17 -11.23
N ASP A 310 2.31 20.01 -10.23
CA ASP A 310 1.26 20.62 -9.42
C ASP A 310 0.84 22.03 -9.88
N ASP A 311 1.36 22.46 -11.02
CA ASP A 311 0.93 23.71 -11.67
C ASP A 311 -0.41 23.57 -12.39
N ARG A 312 -0.92 22.35 -12.57
CA ARG A 312 -2.11 22.09 -13.37
C ARG A 312 -3.03 21.09 -12.70
N ALA A 313 -4.32 21.46 -12.56
CA ALA A 313 -5.38 20.56 -12.14
C ALA A 313 -6.51 20.57 -13.15
N VAL A 314 -7.07 19.40 -13.43
CA VAL A 314 -8.18 19.23 -14.37
C VAL A 314 -9.29 18.44 -13.70
N LEU A 315 -10.52 18.96 -13.78
CA LEU A 315 -11.73 18.33 -13.27
C LEU A 315 -12.77 18.19 -14.39
N GLU A 316 -13.38 17.03 -14.50
CA GLU A 316 -14.49 16.80 -15.40
C GLU A 316 -15.82 17.19 -14.73
N LEU A 317 -16.46 18.25 -15.23
CA LEU A 317 -17.74 18.71 -14.72
C LEU A 317 -18.87 18.02 -15.47
N PRO A 318 -19.81 17.39 -14.75
CA PRO A 318 -20.95 16.72 -15.37
C PRO A 318 -21.98 17.73 -15.89
N ALA A 319 -22.72 17.33 -16.93
CA ALA A 319 -23.91 18.03 -17.34
C ALA A 319 -24.92 18.10 -16.19
N ARG A 320 -25.72 19.17 -16.16
CA ARG A 320 -26.83 19.25 -15.23
C ARG A 320 -27.90 18.21 -15.60
N LYS A 321 -28.21 17.31 -14.70
CA LYS A 321 -29.34 16.39 -14.83
C LYS A 321 -30.64 17.15 -14.57
N ILE A 322 -31.64 16.92 -15.39
CA ILE A 322 -32.98 17.51 -15.27
C ILE A 322 -33.95 16.34 -15.14
N LEU A 323 -34.86 16.41 -14.17
CA LEU A 323 -35.92 15.44 -13.99
C LEU A 323 -37.11 15.77 -14.89
N PRO A 324 -37.42 14.95 -15.88
CA PRO A 324 -38.65 15.10 -16.64
C PRO A 324 -39.82 14.64 -15.77
N VAL A 325 -40.85 15.47 -15.68
CA VAL A 325 -42.12 15.14 -15.01
C VAL A 325 -43.25 15.32 -15.99
N MET A 326 -43.98 14.26 -16.30
CA MET A 326 -45.15 14.33 -17.15
C MET A 326 -46.41 14.47 -16.28
N VAL A 327 -47.18 15.49 -16.47
CA VAL A 327 -48.40 15.77 -15.69
C VAL A 327 -49.63 15.64 -16.59
N TYR A 328 -50.48 14.68 -16.27
CA TYR A 328 -51.79 14.49 -16.89
C TYR A 328 -52.87 15.11 -16.01
N SER A 329 -53.37 16.26 -16.39
CA SER A 329 -54.36 17.00 -15.65
C SER A 329 -55.36 17.69 -16.60
N ALA A 330 -56.60 17.82 -16.15
CA ALA A 330 -57.62 18.63 -16.81
C ALA A 330 -57.41 20.14 -16.55
N GLU A 331 -56.71 20.49 -15.41
CA GLU A 331 -56.47 21.86 -14.98
C GLU A 331 -54.97 22.11 -14.71
N PRO A 332 -54.13 22.07 -15.75
CA PRO A 332 -52.67 22.14 -15.60
C PRO A 332 -52.16 23.40 -14.91
N GLU A 333 -52.92 24.52 -15.03
CA GLU A 333 -52.54 25.82 -14.44
C GLU A 333 -52.49 25.79 -12.91
N LEU A 334 -53.19 24.88 -12.26
CA LEU A 334 -53.15 24.73 -10.81
C LEU A 334 -51.79 24.17 -10.33
N LEU A 335 -51.21 23.23 -11.07
CA LEU A 335 -49.99 22.53 -10.72
C LEU A 335 -48.71 23.20 -11.26
N ARG A 336 -48.84 23.99 -12.35
CA ARG A 336 -47.71 24.67 -12.99
C ARG A 336 -46.85 25.48 -12.02
N PRO A 337 -47.40 26.31 -11.10
CA PRO A 337 -46.58 27.07 -10.15
C PRO A 337 -45.72 26.18 -9.23
N VAL A 338 -46.25 25.03 -8.80
CA VAL A 338 -45.56 24.08 -7.90
C VAL A 338 -44.32 23.54 -8.57
N PHE A 339 -44.43 23.05 -9.81
CA PHE A 339 -43.29 22.47 -10.51
C PHE A 339 -42.29 23.51 -11.02
N THR A 340 -42.77 24.73 -11.34
CA THR A 340 -41.90 25.84 -11.77
C THR A 340 -41.00 26.32 -10.60
N ALA A 341 -41.49 26.21 -9.37
CA ALA A 341 -40.74 26.59 -8.17
C ALA A 341 -39.60 25.61 -7.82
N ILE A 342 -39.61 24.37 -8.37
CA ILE A 342 -38.63 23.35 -8.04
C ILE A 342 -37.53 23.33 -9.09
N SER A 343 -36.31 23.74 -8.70
CA SER A 343 -35.16 23.74 -9.62
C SER A 343 -34.73 22.29 -9.98
N GLY A 344 -34.32 22.07 -11.23
CA GLY A 344 -33.92 20.75 -11.73
C GLY A 344 -35.07 19.87 -12.21
N VAL A 345 -36.30 20.41 -12.28
CA VAL A 345 -37.49 19.73 -12.81
C VAL A 345 -37.91 20.37 -14.12
N GLN A 346 -38.26 19.56 -15.09
CA GLN A 346 -38.90 19.98 -16.33
C GLN A 346 -40.25 19.29 -16.43
N ALA A 347 -41.28 20.01 -16.01
CA ALA A 347 -42.65 19.51 -16.08
C ALA A 347 -43.26 19.78 -17.49
N THR A 348 -43.83 18.74 -18.08
CA THR A 348 -44.62 18.80 -19.32
C THR A 348 -46.05 18.45 -18.95
N PHE A 349 -46.98 19.34 -19.35
CA PHE A 349 -48.41 19.19 -19.06
C PHE A 349 -49.12 18.68 -20.30
N ALA A 350 -49.87 17.61 -20.18
CA ALA A 350 -50.64 17.00 -21.26
C ALA A 350 -52.10 16.78 -20.84
N PRO A 351 -53.06 16.90 -21.78
CA PRO A 351 -54.44 16.51 -21.49
C PRO A 351 -54.53 15.00 -21.25
N ILE A 352 -55.49 14.59 -20.43
CA ILE A 352 -55.72 13.19 -20.05
C ILE A 352 -55.86 12.26 -21.30
N ALA A 353 -56.50 12.75 -22.38
CA ALA A 353 -56.68 12.01 -23.61
C ALA A 353 -55.38 11.70 -24.39
N ALA A 354 -54.29 12.38 -24.08
CA ALA A 354 -52.96 12.18 -24.69
C ALA A 354 -52.08 11.20 -23.87
N TYR A 355 -52.64 10.42 -22.95
CA TYR A 355 -51.88 9.48 -22.16
C TYR A 355 -51.22 8.40 -23.03
N ASP A 356 -49.91 8.21 -22.83
CA ASP A 356 -49.14 7.14 -23.44
C ASP A 356 -48.62 6.16 -22.38
N PRO A 357 -49.06 4.88 -22.38
CA PRO A 357 -48.60 3.88 -21.42
C PRO A 357 -47.13 3.46 -21.59
N LYS A 358 -46.48 3.83 -22.70
CA LYS A 358 -45.08 3.48 -23.02
C LYS A 358 -44.06 4.41 -22.36
N ILE A 359 -44.49 5.38 -21.55
CA ILE A 359 -43.57 6.26 -20.84
C ILE A 359 -42.79 5.42 -19.83
N SER A 360 -41.47 5.38 -19.99
CA SER A 360 -40.54 4.61 -19.16
C SER A 360 -39.51 5.47 -18.45
N THR A 361 -39.51 6.80 -18.63
CA THR A 361 -38.52 7.71 -18.09
C THR A 361 -39.18 8.88 -17.36
N GLY A 362 -38.50 9.29 -16.26
CA GLY A 362 -38.99 10.38 -15.44
C GLY A 362 -40.08 9.96 -14.44
N ILE A 363 -40.90 10.94 -14.05
CA ILE A 363 -42.03 10.75 -13.12
C ILE A 363 -43.32 11.12 -13.83
N VAL A 364 -44.37 10.36 -13.61
CA VAL A 364 -45.69 10.65 -14.16
C VAL A 364 -46.66 11.03 -13.02
N LEU A 365 -47.32 12.15 -13.16
CA LEU A 365 -48.35 12.61 -12.24
C LEU A 365 -49.72 12.49 -12.88
N PHE A 366 -50.66 11.84 -12.21
CA PHE A 366 -52.06 11.68 -12.55
C PHE A 366 -52.90 12.53 -11.61
N ASP A 367 -53.63 13.49 -12.18
CA ASP A 367 -54.53 14.38 -11.46
C ASP A 367 -55.99 14.06 -11.80
N HIS A 368 -56.75 13.56 -10.80
CA HIS A 368 -58.11 13.04 -10.97
C HIS A 368 -58.28 12.04 -12.13
N PHE A 369 -57.20 11.35 -12.45
CA PHE A 369 -57.14 10.42 -13.57
C PHE A 369 -56.50 9.09 -13.18
N ALA A 370 -57.11 8.00 -13.64
CA ALA A 370 -56.50 6.69 -13.55
C ALA A 370 -56.39 6.08 -14.95
N PRO A 371 -55.17 5.81 -15.46
CA PRO A 371 -54.96 5.24 -16.75
C PRO A 371 -55.41 3.76 -16.80
N PRO A 372 -55.70 3.24 -18.01
CA PRO A 372 -56.06 1.83 -18.18
C PRO A 372 -54.96 0.88 -17.74
N SER A 373 -53.69 1.27 -17.91
CA SER A 373 -52.49 0.57 -17.42
C SER A 373 -51.52 1.59 -16.85
N ALA A 374 -50.95 1.29 -15.69
CA ALA A 374 -49.92 2.13 -15.10
C ALA A 374 -48.61 2.03 -15.92
N PRO A 375 -47.86 3.15 -16.08
CA PRO A 375 -46.57 3.14 -16.77
C PRO A 375 -45.49 2.43 -15.92
N GLU A 376 -44.44 1.95 -16.59
CA GLU A 376 -43.29 1.34 -15.93
C GLU A 376 -42.28 2.41 -15.45
N THR A 377 -42.76 3.37 -14.65
CA THR A 377 -41.95 4.45 -14.06
C THR A 377 -42.55 4.90 -12.74
N ASP A 378 -41.86 5.81 -12.04
CA ASP A 378 -42.34 6.38 -10.77
C ASP A 378 -43.60 7.22 -11.01
N THR A 379 -44.58 7.12 -10.10
CA THR A 379 -45.90 7.75 -10.27
C THR A 379 -46.38 8.52 -9.06
N ILE A 380 -47.04 9.64 -9.30
CA ILE A 380 -47.76 10.45 -8.30
C ILE A 380 -49.25 10.44 -8.66
N TRP A 381 -50.10 10.08 -7.74
CA TRP A 381 -51.55 10.00 -7.96
C TRP A 381 -52.23 11.01 -7.02
N MET A 382 -53.02 11.91 -7.61
CA MET A 382 -53.78 12.90 -6.84
C MET A 382 -55.28 12.65 -7.01
N GLU A 383 -55.97 12.38 -5.91
CA GLU A 383 -57.40 12.05 -5.88
C GLU A 383 -57.79 11.10 -7.01
N PRO A 384 -57.22 9.87 -7.07
CA PRO A 384 -57.55 8.95 -8.15
C PRO A 384 -59.02 8.58 -8.10
N PRO A 385 -59.69 8.38 -9.27
CA PRO A 385 -61.11 8.04 -9.30
C PRO A 385 -61.42 6.79 -8.48
N ALA A 386 -62.57 6.80 -7.78
CA ALA A 386 -63.04 5.73 -6.93
C ALA A 386 -63.02 4.35 -7.65
N GLY A 387 -62.48 3.34 -7.00
CA GLY A 387 -62.32 1.98 -7.53
C GLY A 387 -61.20 1.78 -8.53
N LYS A 388 -60.44 2.84 -8.93
CA LYS A 388 -59.30 2.80 -9.83
C LYS A 388 -57.99 3.33 -9.18
N SER A 389 -58.04 3.58 -7.89
CA SER A 389 -56.88 4.00 -7.10
C SER A 389 -55.84 2.85 -7.01
N PRO A 390 -54.53 3.12 -7.14
CA PRO A 390 -53.47 2.14 -6.97
C PRO A 390 -53.32 1.65 -5.54
N ILE A 391 -53.86 2.42 -4.58
CA ILE A 391 -53.99 2.06 -3.15
C ILE A 391 -55.46 2.00 -2.83
N GLU A 392 -55.88 0.94 -2.13
CA GLU A 392 -57.29 0.74 -1.80
C GLU A 392 -57.83 1.91 -0.98
N VAL A 393 -58.90 2.53 -1.45
CA VAL A 393 -59.61 3.57 -0.73
C VAL A 393 -60.60 2.87 0.22
N ARG A 394 -60.41 3.09 1.52
CA ARG A 394 -61.30 2.56 2.56
C ARG A 394 -62.63 3.28 2.62
N MET A 395 -62.59 4.59 2.53
CA MET A 395 -63.76 5.47 2.58
C MET A 395 -63.39 6.89 2.12
N THR A 396 -64.36 7.64 1.68
CA THR A 396 -64.26 9.09 1.44
C THR A 396 -65.00 9.81 2.58
N MET A 397 -64.35 10.80 3.21
CA MET A 397 -64.92 11.54 4.31
C MET A 397 -64.91 13.06 4.05
N PRO A 398 -65.99 13.78 4.43
CA PRO A 398 -66.01 15.24 4.42
C PRO A 398 -65.32 15.82 5.67
N ASN A 399 -64.82 17.07 5.57
CA ASN A 399 -64.26 17.86 6.65
C ASN A 399 -63.16 17.11 7.45
N VAL A 400 -62.18 16.58 6.75
CA VAL A 400 -61.07 15.80 7.32
C VAL A 400 -59.99 16.75 7.79
N LYS A 401 -59.55 16.58 9.04
CA LYS A 401 -58.41 17.34 9.60
C LYS A 401 -57.13 16.52 9.59
N LEU A 402 -56.05 17.17 9.19
CA LEU A 402 -54.72 16.57 9.27
C LEU A 402 -54.28 16.47 10.73
N LYS A 403 -53.88 15.28 11.18
CA LYS A 403 -53.41 15.02 12.52
C LYS A 403 -51.88 15.14 12.63
N ARG A 404 -51.17 14.44 11.73
CA ARG A 404 -49.71 14.41 11.74
C ARG A 404 -49.07 14.17 10.38
N TRP A 405 -47.82 14.63 10.26
CA TRP A 405 -46.88 14.23 9.24
C TRP A 405 -45.88 13.24 9.80
N LEU A 406 -45.39 12.29 8.96
CA LEU A 406 -44.26 11.42 9.30
C LEU A 406 -42.95 12.21 9.11
N VAL A 407 -42.60 13.08 10.05
CA VAL A 407 -41.46 14.01 9.95
C VAL A 407 -40.09 13.36 9.95
N ASP A 408 -39.99 12.15 10.51
CA ASP A 408 -38.74 11.36 10.54
C ASP A 408 -38.44 10.68 9.21
N HIS A 409 -39.39 10.64 8.30
CA HIS A 409 -39.17 10.13 6.96
C HIS A 409 -38.82 11.26 5.98
N PRO A 410 -37.93 11.04 4.96
CA PRO A 410 -37.55 12.06 3.98
C PRO A 410 -38.72 12.78 3.32
N LEU A 411 -39.83 12.08 3.06
CA LEU A 411 -41.03 12.67 2.48
C LEU A 411 -41.73 13.66 3.40
N GLY A 412 -41.66 13.47 4.71
CA GLY A 412 -42.26 14.33 5.73
C GLY A 412 -41.32 15.37 6.30
N ALA A 413 -40.04 15.34 5.90
CA ALA A 413 -39.02 16.22 6.47
C ALA A 413 -39.33 17.70 6.32
N GLY A 414 -39.26 18.45 7.43
CA GLY A 414 -39.52 19.88 7.45
C GLY A 414 -40.99 20.29 7.33
N LEU A 415 -41.91 19.33 7.12
CA LEU A 415 -43.35 19.62 7.08
C LEU A 415 -43.88 19.86 8.50
N ARG A 416 -44.75 20.86 8.65
CA ARG A 416 -45.33 21.21 9.92
C ARG A 416 -46.82 20.89 9.93
N THR A 417 -47.31 20.33 11.03
CA THR A 417 -48.73 20.17 11.29
C THR A 417 -49.31 21.55 11.61
N LYS A 418 -50.23 21.99 10.78
CA LYS A 418 -51.09 23.13 11.05
C LYS A 418 -52.51 22.63 11.11
N ASP A 419 -53.45 23.49 11.48
CA ASP A 419 -54.89 23.18 11.44
C ASP A 419 -55.35 23.14 9.98
N LEU A 420 -54.86 22.17 9.21
CA LEU A 420 -55.25 21.92 7.84
C LEU A 420 -56.51 21.07 7.80
N GLU A 421 -57.55 21.62 7.20
CA GLU A 421 -58.83 20.97 7.03
C GLU A 421 -59.12 20.83 5.55
N PHE A 422 -59.54 19.62 5.17
CA PHE A 422 -59.87 19.27 3.78
C PHE A 422 -61.37 19.09 3.69
N SER A 423 -62.03 19.77 2.75
CA SER A 423 -63.48 19.67 2.53
C SER A 423 -63.93 18.23 2.23
N SER A 424 -63.09 17.45 1.58
CA SER A 424 -63.25 16.01 1.35
C SER A 424 -61.88 15.36 1.22
N ALA A 425 -61.70 14.14 1.70
CA ALA A 425 -60.52 13.36 1.51
C ALA A 425 -60.82 11.86 1.49
N GLU A 426 -60.07 11.13 0.65
CA GLU A 426 -60.04 9.68 0.61
C GLU A 426 -59.12 9.15 1.72
N ILE A 427 -59.58 8.19 2.50
CA ILE A 427 -58.80 7.48 3.49
C ILE A 427 -58.34 6.18 2.93
N PHE A 428 -57.00 5.99 2.88
CA PHE A 428 -56.38 4.79 2.29
C PHE A 428 -56.32 3.62 3.26
N ARG A 429 -56.37 2.41 2.68
CA ARG A 429 -56.00 1.18 3.35
C ARG A 429 -54.61 0.77 2.95
N THR A 430 -53.66 0.81 3.87
CA THR A 430 -52.24 0.52 3.64
C THR A 430 -51.93 -0.97 3.71
N ARG A 431 -50.96 -1.42 2.92
CA ARG A 431 -50.26 -2.69 3.04
C ARG A 431 -49.11 -2.57 4.01
N PRO A 432 -48.49 -3.67 4.48
CA PRO A 432 -47.35 -3.62 5.38
C PRO A 432 -46.14 -2.79 4.84
N ASP A 433 -45.93 -2.81 3.51
CA ASP A 433 -44.84 -2.11 2.86
C ASP A 433 -45.16 -0.64 2.49
N ASP A 434 -46.40 -0.22 2.70
CA ASP A 434 -46.81 1.16 2.42
C ASP A 434 -46.44 2.08 3.60
N ILE A 435 -45.98 3.29 3.28
CA ILE A 435 -45.52 4.28 4.24
C ILE A 435 -46.59 5.39 4.33
N PRO A 436 -47.32 5.53 5.44
CA PRO A 436 -48.26 6.62 5.64
C PRO A 436 -47.50 7.92 5.96
N ILE A 437 -47.53 8.89 5.04
CA ILE A 437 -46.81 10.17 5.16
C ILE A 437 -47.63 11.22 5.89
N ALA A 438 -48.93 11.27 5.62
CA ALA A 438 -49.88 12.18 6.28
C ALA A 438 -51.06 11.36 6.79
N GLU A 439 -51.48 11.61 8.03
CA GLU A 439 -52.59 10.90 8.68
C GLU A 439 -53.62 11.84 9.29
N SER A 440 -54.86 11.41 9.21
CA SER A 440 -55.99 11.96 9.98
C SER A 440 -56.39 11.01 11.11
N ASP A 441 -57.40 11.37 11.92
CA ASP A 441 -57.96 10.46 12.92
C ASP A 441 -58.68 9.23 12.30
N ALA A 442 -59.09 9.33 11.02
CA ALA A 442 -59.74 8.25 10.29
C ALA A 442 -58.76 7.31 9.59
N GLY A 443 -57.50 7.73 9.38
CA GLY A 443 -56.46 6.96 8.74
C GLY A 443 -55.56 7.78 7.78
N PRO A 444 -54.74 7.08 6.96
CA PRO A 444 -53.78 7.68 6.04
C PRO A 444 -54.42 8.51 4.92
N LEU A 445 -53.90 9.72 4.73
CA LEU A 445 -54.30 10.67 3.69
C LEU A 445 -53.28 10.71 2.51
N ILE A 446 -52.00 10.53 2.82
CA ILE A 446 -50.94 10.44 1.79
C ILE A 446 -50.16 9.17 2.11
N VAL A 447 -49.96 8.35 1.10
CA VAL A 447 -49.28 7.06 1.23
C VAL A 447 -48.22 6.94 0.14
N ALA A 448 -47.03 6.58 0.56
CA ALA A 448 -45.93 6.24 -0.34
C ALA A 448 -45.71 4.73 -0.40
N ARG A 449 -45.44 4.18 -1.56
CA ARG A 449 -45.06 2.79 -1.77
C ARG A 449 -43.65 2.73 -2.36
N PRO A 450 -42.66 2.20 -1.62
CA PRO A 450 -41.34 1.93 -2.15
C PRO A 450 -41.38 0.71 -3.09
N GLY A 451 -40.40 0.59 -3.99
CA GLY A 451 -40.28 -0.54 -4.90
C GLY A 451 -39.39 -0.21 -6.09
N LYS A 452 -39.39 -1.06 -7.10
CA LYS A 452 -38.68 -0.80 -8.37
C LYS A 452 -39.16 0.51 -9.00
N HIS A 453 -40.47 0.73 -8.99
CA HIS A 453 -41.11 1.98 -9.35
C HIS A 453 -41.82 2.49 -8.09
N LYS A 454 -41.42 3.68 -7.67
CA LYS A 454 -41.95 4.33 -6.46
C LYS A 454 -43.27 4.96 -6.78
N MET A 455 -44.15 5.00 -5.80
CA MET A 455 -45.49 5.59 -5.97
C MET A 455 -45.87 6.38 -4.75
N VAL A 456 -46.52 7.54 -4.97
CA VAL A 456 -47.15 8.35 -3.91
C VAL A 456 -48.59 8.60 -4.31
N ALA A 457 -49.55 8.34 -3.42
CA ALA A 457 -50.97 8.61 -3.62
C ALA A 457 -51.48 9.62 -2.59
N PHE A 458 -52.24 10.57 -3.05
CA PHE A 458 -52.90 11.61 -2.29
C PHE A 458 -54.40 11.35 -2.27
N GLY A 459 -54.99 11.29 -1.10
CA GLY A 459 -56.42 11.20 -0.89
C GLY A 459 -57.14 12.54 -0.96
N PHE A 460 -56.43 13.62 -1.24
CA PHE A 460 -56.95 14.98 -1.45
C PHE A 460 -56.05 15.73 -2.44
N HIS A 461 -56.56 16.81 -3.02
CA HIS A 461 -55.80 17.64 -3.93
C HIS A 461 -55.09 18.80 -3.21
N PRO A 462 -53.74 18.80 -3.09
CA PRO A 462 -53.02 19.79 -2.28
C PRO A 462 -53.34 21.26 -2.70
N VAL A 463 -53.38 21.53 -4.00
CA VAL A 463 -53.55 22.88 -4.55
C VAL A 463 -55.01 23.35 -4.56
N ARG A 464 -55.97 22.43 -4.43
CA ARG A 464 -57.40 22.78 -4.28
C ARG A 464 -57.82 22.93 -2.83
N SER A 465 -56.95 22.57 -1.90
CA SER A 465 -57.16 22.64 -0.45
C SER A 465 -56.57 23.92 0.17
N GLY A 466 -56.72 24.08 1.46
CA GLY A 466 -56.08 25.15 2.24
C GLY A 466 -54.54 25.16 2.13
N MET A 467 -53.92 24.06 1.67
CA MET A 467 -52.47 23.97 1.42
C MET A 467 -52.01 24.82 0.23
N LYS A 468 -52.87 25.29 -0.65
CA LYS A 468 -52.51 26.08 -1.87
C LYS A 468 -51.57 27.25 -1.59
N TYR A 469 -51.77 27.93 -0.47
CA TYR A 469 -51.01 29.13 -0.07
C TYR A 469 -49.94 28.83 0.99
N GLU A 470 -49.75 27.58 1.35
CA GLU A 470 -48.80 27.17 2.37
C GLU A 470 -47.48 26.72 1.73
N LEU A 471 -46.35 27.06 2.39
CA LEU A 471 -45.01 26.58 2.01
C LEU A 471 -44.90 25.07 2.09
N THR A 472 -45.78 24.42 2.81
CA THR A 472 -45.87 22.95 2.95
C THR A 472 -46.10 22.30 1.58
N THR A 473 -46.84 22.88 0.66
CA THR A 473 -47.13 22.30 -0.66
C THR A 473 -45.89 22.18 -1.53
N PRO A 474 -45.16 23.25 -1.87
CA PRO A 474 -43.94 23.11 -2.70
C PRO A 474 -42.87 22.26 -1.98
N LEU A 475 -42.78 22.34 -0.63
CA LEU A 475 -41.83 21.51 0.13
C LEU A 475 -42.18 20.01 0.03
N LEU A 476 -43.47 19.66 0.18
CA LEU A 476 -43.94 18.28 0.03
C LEU A 476 -43.61 17.71 -1.36
N PHE A 477 -43.91 18.48 -2.44
CA PHE A 477 -43.57 18.04 -3.80
C PHE A 477 -42.06 17.93 -3.99
N ALA A 478 -41.28 18.87 -3.48
CA ALA A 478 -39.82 18.79 -3.53
C ALA A 478 -39.27 17.52 -2.80
N ASN A 479 -39.83 17.21 -1.63
CA ASN A 479 -39.46 16.00 -0.89
C ASN A 479 -39.83 14.72 -1.68
N ILE A 480 -41.01 14.69 -2.28
CA ILE A 480 -41.46 13.54 -3.11
C ILE A 480 -40.53 13.34 -4.31
N LEU A 481 -40.21 14.39 -5.05
CA LEU A 481 -39.35 14.30 -6.22
C LEU A 481 -37.92 13.92 -5.84
N ARG A 482 -37.39 14.44 -4.72
CA ARG A 482 -36.09 14.02 -4.16
C ARG A 482 -36.08 12.56 -3.73
N TRP A 483 -37.16 12.11 -3.09
CA TRP A 483 -37.26 10.70 -2.70
C TRP A 483 -37.37 9.77 -3.89
N MET A 484 -38.11 10.15 -4.95
CA MET A 484 -38.26 9.36 -6.17
C MET A 484 -36.96 9.34 -6.98
N ALA A 485 -36.31 10.49 -7.18
CA ALA A 485 -35.13 10.64 -8.03
C ALA A 485 -33.92 11.25 -7.27
N PRO A 486 -33.39 10.58 -6.24
CA PRO A 486 -32.34 11.14 -5.38
C PRO A 486 -31.07 11.51 -6.16
N ASP A 487 -30.72 10.74 -7.21
CA ASP A 487 -29.51 10.96 -8.00
C ASP A 487 -29.54 12.27 -8.84
N ILE A 488 -30.71 12.87 -9.04
CA ILE A 488 -30.87 14.14 -9.76
C ILE A 488 -30.69 15.32 -8.83
N PHE A 489 -31.12 15.19 -7.57
CA PHE A 489 -31.11 16.26 -6.60
C PHE A 489 -29.90 16.29 -5.68
N ARG A 490 -28.99 15.30 -5.79
CA ARG A 490 -27.73 15.35 -5.02
C ARG A 490 -26.92 16.57 -5.38
N SER A 491 -26.39 17.23 -4.38
CA SER A 491 -25.38 18.26 -4.58
C SER A 491 -24.05 17.63 -4.97
N TRP A 492 -23.37 18.21 -5.96
CA TRP A 492 -22.09 17.74 -6.45
C TRP A 492 -20.98 18.64 -5.99
N GLU A 493 -19.94 18.03 -5.44
CA GLU A 493 -18.67 18.66 -5.15
C GLU A 493 -17.55 17.81 -5.75
N LEU A 494 -16.70 18.43 -6.57
CA LEU A 494 -15.56 17.80 -7.19
C LEU A 494 -14.29 18.41 -6.63
N THR A 495 -13.32 17.58 -6.26
CA THR A 495 -12.04 18.02 -5.72
C THR A 495 -10.91 17.32 -6.44
N ALA A 496 -9.93 18.08 -6.92
CA ALA A 496 -8.64 17.53 -7.28
C ALA A 496 -7.89 17.22 -6.00
N GLY A 497 -7.63 15.94 -5.81
CA GLY A 497 -6.94 15.38 -4.64
C GLY A 497 -5.68 14.63 -5.02
N THR A 498 -5.02 14.11 -4.01
CA THR A 498 -3.79 13.32 -4.14
C THR A 498 -4.04 11.87 -3.78
N VAL A 499 -3.23 10.97 -4.34
CA VAL A 499 -3.16 9.58 -3.90
C VAL A 499 -2.72 9.53 -2.42
N GLY A 500 -3.40 8.76 -1.62
CA GLY A 500 -3.09 8.61 -0.20
C GLY A 500 -4.32 8.60 0.70
N THR A 501 -4.16 9.06 1.93
CA THR A 501 -5.25 9.22 2.89
C THR A 501 -6.00 10.52 2.61
N VAL A 502 -7.32 10.42 2.50
CA VAL A 502 -8.22 11.55 2.27
C VAL A 502 -9.15 11.69 3.46
N ASP A 503 -9.16 12.88 4.05
CA ASP A 503 -10.08 13.27 5.11
C ASP A 503 -11.20 14.14 4.52
N VAL A 504 -12.43 13.76 4.80
CA VAL A 504 -13.65 14.41 4.31
C VAL A 504 -14.49 14.87 5.48
N GLU A 505 -14.75 16.16 5.57
CA GLU A 505 -15.66 16.69 6.58
C GLU A 505 -17.12 16.56 6.12
N LEU A 506 -17.91 15.86 6.91
CA LEU A 506 -19.35 15.71 6.72
C LEU A 506 -20.09 16.90 7.37
N GLU A 507 -21.20 17.34 6.81
CA GLU A 507 -22.00 18.45 7.36
C GLU A 507 -22.64 18.12 8.69
N SER A 508 -23.01 16.85 8.88
CA SER A 508 -23.58 16.33 10.13
C SER A 508 -22.98 14.97 10.47
N GLU A 509 -23.18 14.53 11.69
CA GLU A 509 -22.92 13.14 12.03
C GLU A 509 -23.83 12.24 11.17
N ALA A 510 -23.22 11.39 10.37
CA ALA A 510 -23.95 10.49 9.48
C ALA A 510 -23.78 9.04 9.95
N ASP A 511 -24.85 8.27 9.84
CA ASP A 511 -24.77 6.83 10.05
C ASP A 511 -23.84 6.21 8.99
N PRO A 512 -22.77 5.48 9.39
CA PRO A 512 -21.88 4.83 8.45
C PRO A 512 -22.59 3.94 7.42
N SER A 513 -23.75 3.35 7.76
CA SER A 513 -24.55 2.53 6.86
C SER A 513 -25.16 3.32 5.70
N SER A 514 -25.33 4.64 5.85
CA SER A 514 -25.88 5.54 4.82
C SER A 514 -24.81 6.05 3.84
N ILE A 515 -23.53 5.81 4.15
CA ILE A 515 -22.38 6.30 3.37
C ILE A 515 -21.85 5.17 2.48
N ARG A 516 -21.54 5.51 1.23
CA ARG A 516 -20.83 4.61 0.30
C ARG A 516 -19.62 5.32 -0.28
N VAL A 517 -18.46 4.67 -0.20
CA VAL A 517 -17.23 5.12 -0.85
C VAL A 517 -16.90 4.11 -1.94
N ILE A 518 -16.86 4.57 -3.18
CA ILE A 518 -16.68 3.71 -4.35
C ILE A 518 -15.69 4.32 -5.34
N THR A 519 -14.96 3.46 -6.06
CA THR A 519 -14.14 3.86 -7.20
C THR A 519 -15.02 4.12 -8.44
N GLU A 520 -14.43 4.60 -9.53
CA GLU A 520 -15.09 4.76 -10.84
C GLU A 520 -15.75 3.46 -11.33
N ASP A 521 -15.09 2.31 -11.12
CA ASP A 521 -15.60 0.97 -11.44
C ASP A 521 -16.66 0.46 -10.44
N ALA A 522 -17.20 1.32 -9.59
CA ALA A 522 -18.15 0.97 -8.51
C ALA A 522 -17.63 -0.06 -7.47
N LYS A 523 -16.30 -0.23 -7.36
CA LYS A 523 -15.71 -1.09 -6.33
C LYS A 523 -15.72 -0.35 -4.99
N PRO A 524 -16.11 -1.02 -3.88
CA PRO A 524 -16.12 -0.38 -2.57
C PRO A 524 -14.70 -0.07 -2.09
N VAL A 525 -14.52 1.10 -1.50
CA VAL A 525 -13.29 1.55 -0.84
C VAL A 525 -13.53 1.50 0.66
N PRO A 526 -12.69 0.82 1.45
CA PRO A 526 -12.78 0.85 2.90
C PRO A 526 -12.63 2.26 3.47
N PHE A 527 -13.46 2.61 4.45
CA PHE A 527 -13.41 3.90 5.10
C PHE A 527 -13.71 3.79 6.61
N THR A 528 -13.36 4.83 7.35
CA THR A 528 -13.70 4.99 8.77
C THR A 528 -14.41 6.31 8.96
N VAL A 529 -15.36 6.37 9.92
CA VAL A 529 -16.04 7.60 10.30
C VAL A 529 -15.83 7.82 11.80
N GLN A 530 -15.38 9.02 12.16
CA GLN A 530 -15.21 9.45 13.55
C GLN A 530 -15.88 10.82 13.72
N GLY A 531 -17.06 10.83 14.32
CA GLY A 531 -17.90 12.03 14.39
C GLY A 531 -18.26 12.53 12.99
N ARG A 532 -17.82 13.72 12.63
CA ARG A 532 -18.03 14.33 11.31
C ARG A 532 -16.90 14.09 10.32
N MET A 533 -15.84 13.38 10.71
CA MET A 533 -14.69 13.13 9.85
C MET A 533 -14.78 11.73 9.26
N LEU A 534 -14.90 11.66 7.94
CA LEU A 534 -14.77 10.43 7.16
C LEU A 534 -13.35 10.36 6.61
N ARG A 535 -12.71 9.22 6.79
CA ARG A 535 -11.35 8.96 6.29
C ARG A 535 -11.34 7.71 5.41
N PHE A 536 -10.77 7.83 4.20
CA PHE A 536 -10.52 6.70 3.31
C PHE A 536 -9.13 6.76 2.71
N PHE A 537 -8.66 5.63 2.20
CA PHE A 537 -7.37 5.52 1.53
C PHE A 537 -7.55 5.23 0.04
N ALA A 538 -7.00 6.11 -0.82
CA ALA A 538 -6.93 5.94 -2.26
C ALA A 538 -5.50 5.53 -2.67
N GLY A 539 -5.28 4.24 -2.96
CA GLY A 539 -3.95 3.67 -3.24
C GLY A 539 -3.43 3.87 -4.66
N ALA A 540 -4.26 4.39 -5.58
CA ALA A 540 -3.91 4.59 -6.98
C ALA A 540 -4.57 5.86 -7.55
N PRO A 541 -3.98 6.48 -8.58
CA PRO A 541 -4.64 7.54 -9.33
C PRO A 541 -5.97 7.06 -9.90
N GLY A 542 -6.98 7.94 -9.89
CA GLY A 542 -8.32 7.62 -10.37
C GLY A 542 -9.39 8.48 -9.70
N ILE A 543 -10.64 8.08 -9.87
CA ILE A 543 -11.78 8.78 -9.28
C ILE A 543 -12.33 7.96 -8.11
N VAL A 544 -12.53 8.61 -6.97
CA VAL A 544 -13.23 8.06 -5.81
C VAL A 544 -14.45 8.92 -5.53
N ARG A 545 -15.61 8.29 -5.34
CA ARG A 545 -16.88 8.94 -5.04
C ARG A 545 -17.31 8.60 -3.63
N VAL A 546 -17.64 9.62 -2.84
CA VAL A 546 -18.25 9.50 -1.53
C VAL A 546 -19.71 9.90 -1.67
N LEU A 547 -20.60 8.95 -1.47
CA LEU A 547 -22.05 9.14 -1.60
C LEU A 547 -22.64 9.19 -0.19
N THR A 548 -23.27 10.31 0.13
CA THR A 548 -24.15 10.48 1.28
C THR A 548 -25.60 10.59 0.83
N GLY A 549 -26.57 10.74 1.72
CA GLY A 549 -27.98 10.81 1.33
C GLY A 549 -28.28 11.88 0.26
N ASP A 550 -27.73 13.08 0.45
CA ASP A 550 -28.02 14.29 -0.34
C ASP A 550 -26.80 14.84 -1.11
N ARG A 551 -25.60 14.28 -0.91
CA ARG A 551 -24.36 14.77 -1.52
C ARG A 551 -23.60 13.66 -2.25
N GLU A 552 -22.95 14.05 -3.31
CA GLU A 552 -21.95 13.26 -4.03
C GLU A 552 -20.65 14.06 -4.10
N LEU A 553 -19.63 13.61 -3.37
CA LEU A 553 -18.31 14.19 -3.37
C LEU A 553 -17.41 13.36 -4.28
N VAL A 554 -16.85 13.97 -5.29
CA VAL A 554 -16.02 13.32 -6.30
C VAL A 554 -14.57 13.77 -6.12
N TYR A 555 -13.68 12.85 -5.80
CA TYR A 555 -12.26 13.08 -5.66
C TYR A 555 -11.52 12.55 -6.88
N SER A 556 -10.93 13.46 -7.65
CA SER A 556 -10.01 13.12 -8.75
C SER A 556 -8.59 13.10 -8.21
N MET A 557 -8.01 11.91 -8.06
CA MET A 557 -6.67 11.70 -7.48
C MET A 557 -5.56 11.96 -8.52
N THR A 558 -5.49 13.20 -9.00
CA THR A 558 -4.59 13.59 -10.09
C THR A 558 -3.60 14.69 -9.71
N LEU A 559 -3.86 15.40 -8.62
CA LEU A 559 -2.99 16.48 -8.15
C LEU A 559 -1.88 15.91 -7.26
N PRO A 560 -0.59 16.04 -7.62
CA PRO A 560 0.48 15.52 -6.79
C PRO A 560 0.69 16.38 -5.54
N GLN A 561 1.07 15.74 -4.43
CA GLN A 561 1.40 16.40 -3.17
C GLN A 561 2.91 16.37 -2.93
N PRO A 562 3.61 17.52 -2.99
CA PRO A 562 5.07 17.54 -2.85
C PRO A 562 5.56 17.38 -1.39
N GLY A 563 4.69 17.55 -0.41
CA GLY A 563 5.04 17.66 1.00
C GLY A 563 5.41 19.09 1.42
N ASP A 564 5.36 19.38 2.71
CA ASP A 564 5.50 20.73 3.27
C ASP A 564 6.87 20.98 3.93
N VAL A 565 7.44 19.94 4.54
CA VAL A 565 8.62 20.02 5.41
C VAL A 565 9.70 19.04 4.98
N ILE A 566 10.96 19.45 5.05
CA ILE A 566 12.09 18.54 4.81
C ILE A 566 12.45 17.82 6.11
N TRP A 567 12.31 16.51 6.11
CA TRP A 567 12.71 15.66 7.21
C TRP A 567 14.24 15.58 7.35
N LYS A 568 14.75 15.90 8.54
CA LYS A 568 16.18 15.90 8.86
C LYS A 568 16.44 14.97 10.03
N PRO A 569 16.91 13.73 9.82
CA PRO A 569 17.26 12.83 10.91
C PRO A 569 18.49 13.32 11.67
N GLY A 570 18.31 13.73 12.94
CA GLY A 570 19.39 14.32 13.74
C GLY A 570 20.52 13.34 14.09
N SER A 571 20.15 12.09 14.41
CA SER A 571 21.08 11.06 14.93
C SER A 571 21.54 10.03 13.89
N ALA A 572 21.09 10.13 12.63
CA ALA A 572 21.43 9.17 11.58
C ALA A 572 22.89 9.35 11.08
N LYS A 573 23.51 8.26 10.68
CA LYS A 573 24.76 8.31 9.90
C LYS A 573 24.48 8.97 8.56
N ARG A 574 25.38 9.85 8.11
CA ARG A 574 25.19 10.61 6.86
C ARG A 574 26.09 10.10 5.74
N GLY A 575 25.57 10.15 4.52
CA GLY A 575 26.33 9.89 3.30
C GLY A 575 26.64 8.41 3.04
N LEU A 576 27.44 8.16 2.02
CA LEU A 576 27.86 6.83 1.64
C LEU A 576 28.81 6.24 2.68
N PRO A 577 28.74 4.91 2.97
CA PRO A 577 29.73 4.28 3.83
C PRO A 577 31.13 4.35 3.20
N GLY A 578 32.15 4.48 4.04
CA GLY A 578 33.53 4.30 3.57
C GLY A 578 33.67 2.90 2.96
N ARG A 579 34.51 2.77 1.94
CA ARG A 579 34.81 1.47 1.31
C ARG A 579 35.31 0.52 2.41
N SER A 580 34.52 -0.52 2.72
CA SER A 580 35.05 -1.58 3.57
C SER A 580 36.28 -2.14 2.88
N PRO A 581 37.45 -2.24 3.57
CA PRO A 581 38.60 -2.88 2.97
C PRO A 581 38.12 -4.27 2.49
N SER A 582 38.42 -4.58 1.23
CA SER A 582 38.16 -5.90 0.68
C SER A 582 38.93 -6.90 1.55
N GLU A 583 38.24 -7.51 2.49
CA GLU A 583 38.86 -8.57 3.28
C GLU A 583 39.21 -9.68 2.28
N PRO A 584 40.48 -10.10 2.22
CA PRO A 584 40.85 -11.18 1.33
C PRO A 584 39.98 -12.39 1.65
N ALA A 585 39.31 -12.90 0.64
CA ALA A 585 38.47 -14.08 0.78
C ALA A 585 39.31 -15.17 1.46
N SER A 586 38.79 -15.79 2.52
CA SER A 586 39.47 -16.87 3.19
C SER A 586 39.77 -17.97 2.15
N ARG A 587 41.06 -18.28 1.98
CA ARG A 587 41.45 -19.35 1.05
C ARG A 587 41.33 -20.68 1.77
N ASP A 588 40.64 -21.60 1.16
CA ASP A 588 40.55 -23.00 1.58
C ASP A 588 41.85 -23.70 1.24
N ILE A 589 42.70 -23.98 2.23
CA ILE A 589 43.98 -24.66 2.07
C ILE A 589 43.89 -26.13 2.46
N TRP A 590 42.76 -26.59 2.99
CA TRP A 590 42.59 -27.94 3.51
C TRP A 590 42.82 -29.03 2.47
N GLN A 591 42.47 -28.79 1.19
CA GLN A 591 42.65 -29.72 0.08
C GLN A 591 44.14 -30.02 -0.14
N TRP A 592 44.97 -28.97 -0.13
CA TRP A 592 46.42 -29.10 -0.28
C TRP A 592 47.06 -29.79 0.92
N LEU A 593 46.57 -29.52 2.14
CA LEU A 593 47.03 -30.19 3.33
C LEU A 593 46.65 -31.66 3.34
N ALA A 594 45.49 -32.05 2.87
CA ALA A 594 45.06 -33.43 2.71
C ALA A 594 45.94 -34.19 1.70
N ILE A 595 46.21 -33.58 0.56
CA ILE A 595 47.10 -34.16 -0.49
C ILE A 595 48.51 -34.31 0.07
N ALA A 596 49.07 -33.29 0.70
CA ALA A 596 50.41 -33.35 1.28
C ALA A 596 50.53 -34.42 2.40
N GLY A 597 49.53 -34.54 3.27
CA GLY A 597 49.48 -35.58 4.28
C GLY A 597 49.39 -36.99 3.71
N ALA A 598 48.57 -37.20 2.67
CA ALA A 598 48.46 -38.49 2.00
C ALA A 598 49.77 -38.87 1.28
N LEU A 599 50.39 -37.92 0.58
CA LEU A 599 51.69 -38.12 -0.09
C LEU A 599 52.80 -38.43 0.93
N GLY A 600 52.78 -37.81 2.14
CA GLY A 600 53.72 -38.12 3.21
C GLY A 600 53.60 -39.54 3.69
N LEU A 601 52.39 -40.08 3.91
CA LEU A 601 52.15 -41.48 4.28
C LEU A 601 52.58 -42.44 3.14
N LEU A 602 52.32 -42.08 1.89
CA LEU A 602 52.76 -42.87 0.75
C LEU A 602 54.29 -42.93 0.66
N ALA A 603 54.95 -41.78 0.89
CA ALA A 603 56.43 -41.74 0.94
C ALA A 603 57.01 -42.58 2.08
N ASP A 604 56.41 -42.54 3.26
CA ASP A 604 56.82 -43.41 4.38
C ASP A 604 56.67 -44.88 4.00
N TRP A 605 55.56 -45.27 3.39
CA TRP A 605 55.34 -46.65 2.94
C TRP A 605 56.35 -47.09 1.86
N ILE A 606 56.69 -46.24 0.91
CA ILE A 606 57.69 -46.56 -0.14
C ILE A 606 59.09 -46.65 0.43
N LEU A 607 59.51 -45.69 1.23
CA LEU A 607 60.88 -45.58 1.74
C LEU A 607 61.21 -46.61 2.85
N TYR A 608 60.21 -46.90 3.71
CA TYR A 608 60.43 -47.71 4.88
C TYR A 608 59.60 -49.00 4.92
N GLY A 609 58.51 -49.11 4.19
CA GLY A 609 57.63 -50.28 4.13
C GLY A 609 58.23 -51.44 3.33
N ARG A 610 58.93 -51.15 2.23
CA ARG A 610 59.56 -52.20 1.36
C ARG A 610 60.69 -52.95 2.01
N LYS A 611 61.35 -52.43 3.01
CA LYS A 611 62.46 -53.13 3.70
C LYS A 611 62.01 -54.27 4.63
N ARG A 612 60.73 -54.44 4.88
CA ARG A 612 60.19 -55.53 5.70
C ARG A 612 59.84 -56.81 4.93
N SER A 613 59.86 -56.82 3.62
CA SER A 613 59.44 -57.98 2.79
C SER A 613 60.58 -58.82 2.23
N ALA A 614 61.84 -58.51 2.54
CA ALA A 614 62.96 -59.40 2.18
C ALA A 614 63.25 -60.36 3.35
N ALA A 615 62.44 -61.42 3.45
CA ALA A 615 62.87 -62.63 4.16
C ALA A 615 63.93 -63.34 3.29
N PRO A 616 65.07 -63.78 3.88
CA PRO A 616 66.06 -64.49 3.11
C PRO A 616 65.50 -65.84 2.65
N ALA A 617 65.56 -66.10 1.35
CA ALA A 617 65.32 -67.41 0.81
C ALA A 617 66.35 -68.40 1.43
N SER A 618 65.85 -69.37 2.19
CA SER A 618 66.67 -70.48 2.67
C SER A 618 67.14 -71.30 1.54
N GLU A 619 68.45 -71.33 1.33
CA GLU A 619 69.13 -72.41 0.67
C GLU A 619 68.80 -73.73 1.37
N ALA A 620 67.94 -74.52 0.79
CA ALA A 620 67.91 -75.98 1.10
C ALA A 620 67.31 -76.67 -0.08
N SER A 621 68.19 -77.26 -0.91
CA SER A 621 68.08 -78.60 -1.51
C SER A 621 69.02 -78.78 -2.70
N ARG A 622 70.24 -79.09 -2.37
CA ARG A 622 71.03 -79.98 -3.20
C ARG A 622 71.27 -81.23 -2.40
N SER A 623 71.02 -82.39 -3.06
CA SER A 623 71.20 -83.81 -2.73
C SER A 623 69.87 -84.47 -2.36
N VAL A 624 69.37 -85.46 -2.97
CA VAL A 624 69.97 -86.69 -3.40
C VAL A 624 69.12 -87.34 -4.53
N LEU A 625 69.67 -87.51 -5.65
CA LEU A 625 69.35 -88.63 -6.58
C LEU A 625 69.88 -89.88 -5.93
N TRP A 626 69.17 -90.99 -5.85
CA TRP A 626 69.51 -92.33 -6.21
C TRP A 626 68.50 -93.38 -5.77
N ARG A 627 68.13 -94.16 -6.81
CA ARG A 627 67.70 -95.56 -6.85
C ARG A 627 66.24 -95.90 -6.65
N LYS A 628 65.62 -96.37 -7.67
CA LYS A 628 65.60 -97.59 -8.47
C LYS A 628 64.76 -98.72 -7.85
N ALA A 629 63.90 -99.16 -8.69
CA ALA A 629 63.49 -100.55 -9.00
C ALA A 629 62.57 -101.26 -8.02
N SER A 630 61.42 -101.55 -8.37
CA SER A 630 60.95 -102.70 -9.11
C SER A 630 59.47 -102.41 -9.42
#